data_86d36a84921f15d45e6f1c348a826812
#
_entry.id   86d36a84921f15d45e6f1c348a826812
#
_cell.length_a   1.000
_cell.length_b   1.000
_cell.length_c   1.000
_cell.angle_alpha   90.00
_cell.angle_beta   90.00
_cell.angle_gamma   90.00
#
_symmetry.space_group_name_H-M   'P 1'
#
loop_
_entity.id
_entity.type
_entity.pdbx_description
1 polymer ?
#
loop_
_entity_poly.entity_id
_entity_poly.type
_entity_poly.pdbx_seq_one_letter_code
_entity_poly.pdbx_strand_id
1 'polypeptide(L)'
;MLSYNFSPELTGIGKYNGELAEYLRSTGHSVQVVTGYPYYPQWEVLKGYKNRWFTTEMIKEVSVCRCPLYVPKKPSGAKRILQDFSFFISSFCAVTWMMLKGQKHDFFLAVAPSFMNGFIGIWYRLFYPKTKLIYHIQDLQVDAARELGIIKNKQLLWGLTTAENFIFNKSDVISTITPGMKKKIVSKGVPASKIISFPNWTETKQAGMGDKNHAAVQDLGIPLDKKIIFYSGSVGEKQGLEMMFDVAELAHKNLPNVLFLFSGDGPYTNKLKELSRTRKLQNVKFIPLQPWNVYRQIIDISTINLVIQRRSASDLVMPSKLLSMLGSGALALVTAEKNTSLHSFITENNLAVAVVPEDFKSMYLAIEHVVAAKSTTVQLEIEQIRLNALKYAENFLSKSATINQFVVDIQLVGR
;
A
#
# COMPACT_ATOMS: atom_id res chain seq x y z
N MET A 1 -3.16 13.85 -15.10
CA MET A 1 -3.48 12.75 -14.16
C MET A 1 -4.81 13.03 -13.49
N LEU A 2 -5.70 12.06 -13.45
CA LEU A 2 -6.97 12.10 -12.71
C LEU A 2 -6.89 11.11 -11.55
N SER A 3 -6.97 11.59 -10.34
CA SER A 3 -6.91 10.75 -9.14
C SER A 3 -7.86 11.25 -8.08
N TYR A 4 -8.40 10.33 -7.30
CA TYR A 4 -9.32 10.65 -6.22
C TYR A 4 -8.60 11.29 -5.02
N ASN A 5 -7.45 10.73 -4.64
CA ASN A 5 -6.60 11.16 -3.55
C ASN A 5 -5.27 11.70 -4.09
N PHE A 6 -4.76 12.75 -3.48
CA PHE A 6 -3.53 13.41 -3.87
C PHE A 6 -2.89 14.14 -2.68
N SER A 7 -1.64 14.60 -2.85
CA SER A 7 -0.97 15.50 -1.88
C SER A 7 -1.90 16.66 -1.46
N PRO A 8 -1.91 17.07 -0.18
CA PRO A 8 -0.96 16.75 0.89
C PRO A 8 -1.31 15.53 1.76
N GLU A 9 -2.11 14.59 1.27
CA GLU A 9 -2.37 13.34 1.99
C GLU A 9 -1.08 12.52 2.11
N LEU A 10 -0.65 12.24 3.34
CA LEU A 10 0.66 11.62 3.63
C LEU A 10 0.65 10.09 3.59
N THR A 11 -0.51 9.48 3.37
CA THR A 11 -0.68 8.02 3.42
C THR A 11 -1.48 7.50 2.23
N GLY A 12 -1.35 6.21 1.97
CA GLY A 12 -2.12 5.54 0.92
C GLY A 12 -1.85 6.10 -0.47
N ILE A 13 -2.87 6.09 -1.31
CA ILE A 13 -2.80 6.46 -2.73
C ILE A 13 -2.44 7.94 -2.92
N GLY A 14 -2.89 8.82 -2.02
CA GLY A 14 -2.60 10.25 -2.08
C GLY A 14 -1.10 10.56 -2.02
N LYS A 15 -0.36 9.83 -1.17
CA LYS A 15 1.11 9.92 -1.10
C LYS A 15 1.75 9.53 -2.44
N TYR A 16 1.42 8.35 -2.96
CA TYR A 16 2.03 7.85 -4.20
C TYR A 16 1.70 8.73 -5.41
N ASN A 17 0.47 9.19 -5.53
CA ASN A 17 0.08 10.09 -6.62
C ASN A 17 0.78 11.45 -6.54
N GLY A 18 0.94 11.99 -5.32
CA GLY A 18 1.68 13.23 -5.10
C GLY A 18 3.15 13.10 -5.46
N GLU A 19 3.79 12.05 -4.96
CA GLU A 19 5.20 11.77 -5.24
C GLU A 19 5.47 11.44 -6.71
N LEU A 20 4.54 10.75 -7.39
CA LEU A 20 4.62 10.49 -8.83
C LEU A 20 4.60 11.81 -9.63
N ALA A 21 3.62 12.68 -9.36
CA ALA A 21 3.50 13.94 -10.07
C ALA A 21 4.70 14.85 -9.86
N GLU A 22 5.21 14.93 -8.63
CA GLU A 22 6.42 15.68 -8.27
C GLU A 22 7.65 15.12 -9.00
N TYR A 23 7.85 13.81 -9.00
CA TYR A 23 8.99 13.18 -9.67
C TYR A 23 8.94 13.41 -11.18
N LEU A 24 7.79 13.19 -11.82
CA LEU A 24 7.62 13.46 -13.25
C LEU A 24 7.90 14.93 -13.57
N ARG A 25 7.47 15.86 -12.72
CA ARG A 25 7.76 17.28 -12.92
C ARG A 25 9.26 17.58 -12.80
N SER A 26 9.94 17.01 -11.80
CA SER A 26 11.39 17.19 -11.59
C SER A 26 12.23 16.57 -12.71
N THR A 27 11.71 15.60 -13.45
CA THR A 27 12.37 14.97 -14.61
C THR A 27 11.98 15.60 -15.95
N GLY A 28 11.36 16.79 -15.94
CA GLY A 28 11.11 17.61 -17.13
C GLY A 28 9.75 17.37 -17.80
N HIS A 29 8.86 16.53 -17.22
CA HIS A 29 7.51 16.34 -17.76
C HIS A 29 6.57 17.47 -17.34
N SER A 30 5.67 17.89 -18.22
CA SER A 30 4.55 18.76 -17.86
C SER A 30 3.45 17.92 -17.20
N VAL A 31 3.10 18.22 -15.94
CA VAL A 31 2.13 17.46 -15.18
C VAL A 31 0.98 18.36 -14.73
N GLN A 32 -0.24 17.95 -15.05
CA GLN A 32 -1.47 18.55 -14.56
C GLN A 32 -2.30 17.49 -13.83
N VAL A 33 -2.84 17.84 -12.68
CA VAL A 33 -3.60 16.92 -11.82
C VAL A 33 -5.01 17.44 -11.61
N VAL A 34 -5.99 16.57 -11.78
CA VAL A 34 -7.39 16.77 -11.36
C VAL A 34 -7.66 15.81 -10.21
N THR A 35 -8.06 16.33 -9.05
CA THR A 35 -8.21 15.53 -7.83
C THR A 35 -9.25 16.10 -6.89
N GLY A 36 -9.67 15.29 -5.90
CA GLY A 36 -10.54 15.74 -4.82
C GLY A 36 -9.85 16.67 -3.82
N TYR A 37 -10.63 17.27 -2.93
CA TYR A 37 -10.08 17.92 -1.75
C TYR A 37 -9.51 16.86 -0.78
N PRO A 38 -8.37 17.13 -0.10
CA PRO A 38 -7.74 16.14 0.76
C PRO A 38 -8.58 15.90 2.03
N TYR A 39 -8.84 14.63 2.36
CA TYR A 39 -9.69 14.21 3.49
C TYR A 39 -9.20 12.94 4.18
N TYR A 40 -8.30 12.19 3.54
CA TYR A 40 -7.87 10.89 4.03
C TYR A 40 -6.58 10.99 4.88
N PRO A 41 -6.43 10.25 5.97
CA PRO A 41 -7.28 9.15 6.45
C PRO A 41 -8.38 9.55 7.44
N GLN A 42 -8.51 10.84 7.81
CA GLN A 42 -9.40 11.32 8.88
C GLN A 42 -10.88 11.30 8.50
N TRP A 43 -11.23 11.15 7.22
CA TRP A 43 -12.60 11.30 6.69
C TRP A 43 -13.20 12.67 6.98
N GLU A 44 -12.34 13.67 7.00
CA GLU A 44 -12.66 15.07 7.17
C GLU A 44 -11.76 15.92 6.27
N VAL A 45 -12.32 16.93 5.62
CA VAL A 45 -11.53 17.83 4.78
C VAL A 45 -10.45 18.50 5.61
N LEU A 46 -9.20 18.41 5.18
CA LEU A 46 -8.06 18.94 5.91
C LEU A 46 -8.20 20.44 6.17
N LYS A 47 -7.72 20.88 7.34
CA LYS A 47 -7.69 22.30 7.73
C LYS A 47 -6.99 23.13 6.65
N GLY A 48 -7.56 24.29 6.33
CA GLY A 48 -7.06 25.18 5.26
C GLY A 48 -7.73 24.98 3.91
N TYR A 49 -8.43 23.87 3.71
CA TYR A 49 -9.20 23.62 2.48
C TYR A 49 -10.69 23.90 2.65
N LYS A 50 -11.30 24.50 1.59
CA LYS A 50 -12.76 24.75 1.54
C LYS A 50 -13.37 23.94 0.40
N ASN A 51 -13.94 22.78 0.72
CA ASN A 51 -14.54 21.85 -0.24
C ASN A 51 -15.93 22.36 -0.74
N ARG A 52 -15.93 23.45 -1.49
CA ARG A 52 -17.17 24.07 -2.02
C ARG A 52 -17.15 24.30 -3.52
N TRP A 53 -16.01 24.75 -4.06
CA TRP A 53 -15.84 25.14 -5.46
C TRP A 53 -14.58 24.52 -6.05
N PHE A 54 -14.44 24.58 -7.35
CA PHE A 54 -13.19 24.24 -8.00
C PHE A 54 -12.10 25.25 -7.65
N THR A 55 -10.92 24.77 -7.28
CA THR A 55 -9.75 25.61 -7.05
C THR A 55 -8.56 25.06 -7.77
N THR A 56 -7.66 25.95 -8.21
CA THR A 56 -6.37 25.53 -8.78
C THR A 56 -5.26 26.05 -7.87
N GLU A 57 -4.34 25.19 -7.54
CA GLU A 57 -3.16 25.50 -6.73
C GLU A 57 -1.90 24.91 -7.36
N MET A 58 -0.75 25.43 -6.97
CA MET A 58 0.55 24.89 -7.36
C MET A 58 1.13 24.13 -6.17
N ILE A 59 1.44 22.84 -6.35
CA ILE A 59 2.12 22.01 -5.35
C ILE A 59 3.39 21.50 -5.97
N LYS A 60 4.55 21.94 -5.48
CA LYS A 60 5.87 21.55 -6.00
C LYS A 60 5.93 21.64 -7.53
N GLU A 61 5.53 22.77 -8.06
CA GLU A 61 5.47 23.07 -9.51
C GLU A 61 4.47 22.21 -10.32
N VAL A 62 3.62 21.43 -9.68
CA VAL A 62 2.53 20.69 -10.32
C VAL A 62 1.25 21.52 -10.24
N SER A 63 0.57 21.72 -11.38
CA SER A 63 -0.74 22.37 -11.42
C SER A 63 -1.83 21.40 -10.97
N VAL A 64 -2.52 21.71 -9.87
CA VAL A 64 -3.52 20.83 -9.23
C VAL A 64 -4.88 21.51 -9.23
N CYS A 65 -5.83 20.93 -9.95
CA CYS A 65 -7.24 21.32 -9.92
C CYS A 65 -7.98 20.48 -8.87
N ARG A 66 -8.46 21.13 -7.81
CA ARG A 66 -9.30 20.52 -6.76
C ARG A 66 -10.75 20.52 -7.13
N CYS A 67 -11.36 19.36 -7.12
CA CYS A 67 -12.78 19.17 -7.39
C CYS A 67 -13.55 18.96 -6.08
N PRO A 68 -14.70 19.62 -5.90
CA PRO A 68 -15.54 19.38 -4.73
C PRO A 68 -16.10 17.96 -4.73
N LEU A 69 -16.20 17.37 -3.52
CA LEU A 69 -16.71 16.00 -3.34
C LEU A 69 -17.43 15.88 -1.99
N TYR A 70 -18.33 14.91 -1.91
CA TYR A 70 -18.96 14.54 -0.65
C TYR A 70 -17.96 13.76 0.21
N VAL A 71 -17.73 14.19 1.46
CA VAL A 71 -16.88 13.49 2.43
C VAL A 71 -17.72 13.03 3.61
N PRO A 72 -17.97 11.72 3.80
CA PRO A 72 -18.78 11.22 4.89
C PRO A 72 -17.99 11.18 6.20
N LYS A 73 -18.48 11.81 7.27
CA LYS A 73 -17.87 11.73 8.61
C LYS A 73 -17.75 10.30 9.16
N LYS A 74 -18.70 9.43 8.79
CA LYS A 74 -18.69 8.00 9.14
C LYS A 74 -18.86 7.22 7.84
N PRO A 75 -17.78 6.65 7.29
CA PRO A 75 -17.82 5.92 6.02
C PRO A 75 -18.62 4.61 6.15
N SER A 76 -19.47 4.37 5.16
CA SER A 76 -20.18 3.11 4.95
C SER A 76 -20.18 2.79 3.46
N GLY A 77 -20.51 1.57 3.05
CA GLY A 77 -20.52 1.19 1.64
C GLY A 77 -21.32 2.15 0.75
N ALA A 78 -22.56 2.46 1.11
CA ALA A 78 -23.43 3.38 0.34
C ALA A 78 -22.86 4.82 0.31
N LYS A 79 -22.34 5.30 1.44
CA LYS A 79 -21.74 6.65 1.52
C LYS A 79 -20.46 6.77 0.69
N ARG A 80 -19.67 5.71 0.58
CA ARG A 80 -18.50 5.68 -0.31
C ARG A 80 -18.89 5.71 -1.77
N ILE A 81 -19.95 4.99 -2.16
CA ILE A 81 -20.49 5.08 -3.53
C ILE A 81 -20.97 6.50 -3.84
N LEU A 82 -21.68 7.16 -2.90
CA LEU A 82 -22.10 8.55 -3.08
C LEU A 82 -20.90 9.50 -3.20
N GLN A 83 -19.86 9.27 -2.42
CA GLN A 83 -18.61 10.01 -2.48
C GLN A 83 -17.95 9.84 -3.85
N ASP A 84 -17.76 8.60 -4.32
CA ASP A 84 -17.20 8.31 -5.65
C ASP A 84 -17.98 8.98 -6.76
N PHE A 85 -19.31 8.92 -6.70
CA PHE A 85 -20.19 9.54 -7.70
C PHE A 85 -20.12 11.07 -7.69
N SER A 86 -20.06 11.69 -6.50
CA SER A 86 -19.91 13.14 -6.37
C SER A 86 -18.58 13.63 -6.96
N PHE A 87 -17.48 12.89 -6.74
CA PHE A 87 -16.18 13.18 -7.34
C PHE A 87 -16.22 12.96 -8.86
N PHE A 88 -16.85 11.89 -9.32
CA PHE A 88 -16.98 11.62 -10.76
C PHE A 88 -17.62 12.79 -11.49
N ILE A 89 -18.76 13.32 -10.98
CA ILE A 89 -19.45 14.45 -11.61
C ILE A 89 -18.56 15.69 -11.62
N SER A 90 -17.99 16.05 -10.48
CA SER A 90 -17.16 17.25 -10.40
C SER A 90 -15.88 17.15 -11.25
N SER A 91 -15.19 16.02 -11.23
CA SER A 91 -14.01 15.82 -12.05
C SER A 91 -14.31 15.72 -13.54
N PHE A 92 -15.47 15.16 -13.92
CA PHE A 92 -15.95 15.20 -15.29
C PHE A 92 -16.15 16.64 -15.79
N CYS A 93 -16.78 17.50 -14.98
CA CYS A 93 -16.93 18.93 -15.31
C CYS A 93 -15.58 19.63 -15.44
N ALA A 94 -14.63 19.38 -14.49
CA ALA A 94 -13.30 19.95 -14.53
C ALA A 94 -12.54 19.56 -15.80
N VAL A 95 -12.51 18.25 -16.13
CA VAL A 95 -11.81 17.74 -17.31
C VAL A 95 -12.46 18.27 -18.58
N THR A 96 -13.79 18.30 -18.67
CA THR A 96 -14.51 18.87 -19.82
C THR A 96 -14.19 20.36 -20.00
N TRP A 97 -14.12 21.12 -18.90
CA TRP A 97 -13.70 22.53 -18.96
C TRP A 97 -12.29 22.71 -19.47
N MET A 98 -11.35 21.85 -19.05
CA MET A 98 -9.96 21.85 -19.55
C MET A 98 -9.92 21.53 -21.05
N MET A 99 -10.74 20.60 -21.51
CA MET A 99 -10.88 20.27 -22.93
C MET A 99 -11.38 21.46 -23.75
N LEU A 100 -12.40 22.18 -23.26
CA LEU A 100 -12.94 23.39 -23.90
C LEU A 100 -11.91 24.52 -23.97
N LYS A 101 -10.94 24.56 -23.03
CA LYS A 101 -9.78 25.47 -23.07
C LYS A 101 -8.66 24.99 -23.99
N GLY A 102 -8.83 23.91 -24.72
CA GLY A 102 -7.85 23.37 -25.64
C GLY A 102 -6.63 22.71 -24.98
N GLN A 103 -6.72 22.33 -23.70
CA GLN A 103 -5.60 21.69 -22.98
C GLN A 103 -5.45 20.23 -23.45
N LYS A 104 -4.39 20.00 -24.22
CA LYS A 104 -4.03 18.70 -24.81
C LYS A 104 -2.88 18.08 -24.05
N HIS A 105 -2.92 16.76 -23.86
CA HIS A 105 -1.87 15.99 -23.20
C HIS A 105 -1.56 14.72 -23.99
N ASP A 106 -0.31 14.29 -23.98
CA ASP A 106 0.12 13.05 -24.65
C ASP A 106 -0.40 11.82 -23.90
N PHE A 107 -0.51 11.89 -22.58
CA PHE A 107 -0.97 10.82 -21.72
C PHE A 107 -2.10 11.30 -20.80
N PHE A 108 -3.12 10.46 -20.63
CA PHE A 108 -4.15 10.61 -19.61
C PHE A 108 -4.03 9.45 -18.62
N LEU A 109 -3.55 9.72 -17.43
CA LEU A 109 -3.43 8.72 -16.35
C LEU A 109 -4.68 8.79 -15.48
N ALA A 110 -5.56 7.80 -15.59
CA ALA A 110 -6.73 7.61 -14.73
C ALA A 110 -6.39 6.62 -13.61
N VAL A 111 -6.43 7.07 -12.35
CA VAL A 111 -6.05 6.27 -11.18
C VAL A 111 -7.28 5.72 -10.48
N ALA A 112 -7.34 4.41 -10.26
CA ALA A 112 -8.28 3.74 -9.37
C ALA A 112 -7.64 3.55 -7.96
N PRO A 113 -8.41 3.56 -6.86
CA PRO A 113 -9.88 3.52 -6.81
C PRO A 113 -10.53 4.82 -7.25
N SER A 114 -11.67 4.85 -7.46
CA SER A 114 -12.79 5.23 -8.24
C SER A 114 -12.62 4.73 -9.68
N PHE A 115 -13.13 3.52 -9.91
CA PHE A 115 -13.03 2.92 -11.24
C PHE A 115 -13.67 3.80 -12.32
N MET A 116 -14.63 4.65 -11.95
CA MET A 116 -15.29 5.61 -12.84
C MET A 116 -14.35 6.63 -13.48
N ASN A 117 -13.15 6.85 -12.91
CA ASN A 117 -12.12 7.71 -13.51
C ASN A 117 -11.73 7.26 -14.91
N GLY A 118 -11.81 5.95 -15.19
CA GLY A 118 -11.59 5.39 -16.52
C GLY A 118 -12.55 5.94 -17.59
N PHE A 119 -13.83 6.16 -17.24
CA PHE A 119 -14.80 6.74 -18.18
C PHE A 119 -14.46 8.18 -18.54
N ILE A 120 -13.95 8.97 -17.61
CA ILE A 120 -13.50 10.34 -17.88
C ILE A 120 -12.30 10.33 -18.83
N GLY A 121 -11.36 9.38 -18.64
CA GLY A 121 -10.24 9.19 -19.57
C GLY A 121 -10.71 8.80 -20.98
N ILE A 122 -11.71 7.92 -21.09
CA ILE A 122 -12.33 7.56 -22.37
C ILE A 122 -12.99 8.78 -23.01
N TRP A 123 -13.74 9.56 -22.22
CA TRP A 123 -14.37 10.81 -22.66
C TRP A 123 -13.34 11.80 -23.21
N TYR A 124 -12.25 12.03 -22.47
CA TYR A 124 -11.14 12.90 -22.89
C TYR A 124 -10.57 12.44 -24.23
N ARG A 125 -10.34 11.14 -24.42
CA ARG A 125 -9.76 10.57 -25.63
C ARG A 125 -10.67 10.63 -26.86
N LEU A 126 -11.97 10.72 -26.70
CA LEU A 126 -12.89 10.93 -27.83
C LEU A 126 -12.61 12.26 -28.55
N PHE A 127 -12.18 13.29 -27.82
CA PHE A 127 -11.84 14.59 -28.38
C PHE A 127 -10.35 14.72 -28.74
N TYR A 128 -9.49 13.97 -28.05
CA TYR A 128 -8.05 13.94 -28.29
C TYR A 128 -7.58 12.51 -28.58
N PRO A 129 -7.84 11.97 -29.80
CA PRO A 129 -7.59 10.56 -30.10
C PRO A 129 -6.11 10.14 -30.04
N LYS A 130 -5.18 11.09 -30.13
CA LYS A 130 -3.72 10.83 -30.01
C LYS A 130 -3.26 10.66 -28.58
N THR A 131 -4.07 11.05 -27.59
CA THR A 131 -3.76 10.87 -26.16
C THR A 131 -3.81 9.39 -25.82
N LYS A 132 -2.75 8.85 -25.23
CA LYS A 132 -2.73 7.49 -24.68
C LYS A 132 -3.43 7.46 -23.31
N LEU A 133 -4.44 6.60 -23.18
CA LEU A 133 -5.16 6.38 -21.92
C LEU A 133 -4.49 5.28 -21.12
N ILE A 134 -3.93 5.65 -19.96
CA ILE A 134 -3.35 4.74 -18.99
C ILE A 134 -4.33 4.58 -17.83
N TYR A 135 -4.75 3.35 -17.55
CA TYR A 135 -5.59 3.06 -16.39
C TYR A 135 -4.77 2.39 -15.30
N HIS A 136 -4.43 3.15 -14.25
CA HIS A 136 -3.60 2.69 -13.14
C HIS A 136 -4.46 2.18 -12.00
N ILE A 137 -4.29 0.90 -11.65
CA ILE A 137 -5.10 0.19 -10.66
C ILE A 137 -4.28 -0.04 -9.39
N GLN A 138 -4.61 0.69 -8.34
CA GLN A 138 -4.06 0.49 -7.00
C GLN A 138 -4.97 -0.39 -6.13
N ASP A 139 -6.25 -0.54 -6.52
CA ASP A 139 -7.20 -1.44 -5.86
C ASP A 139 -8.25 -1.92 -6.86
N LEU A 140 -8.55 -3.21 -6.87
CA LEU A 140 -9.59 -3.84 -7.67
C LEU A 140 -10.94 -3.74 -6.93
N GLN A 141 -11.57 -2.56 -6.97
CA GLN A 141 -12.78 -2.25 -6.20
C GLN A 141 -13.93 -3.22 -6.45
N VAL A 142 -14.17 -3.61 -7.70
CA VAL A 142 -15.26 -4.52 -8.07
C VAL A 142 -15.02 -5.91 -7.51
N ASP A 143 -13.78 -6.40 -7.59
CA ASP A 143 -13.40 -7.70 -7.01
C ASP A 143 -13.47 -7.67 -5.49
N ALA A 144 -12.95 -6.62 -4.86
CA ALA A 144 -13.01 -6.45 -3.42
C ALA A 144 -14.46 -6.40 -2.91
N ALA A 145 -15.34 -5.68 -3.60
CA ALA A 145 -16.75 -5.61 -3.24
C ALA A 145 -17.45 -6.98 -3.36
N ARG A 146 -17.07 -7.79 -4.36
CA ARG A 146 -17.58 -9.15 -4.56
C ARG A 146 -17.06 -10.10 -3.47
N GLU A 147 -15.75 -10.12 -3.22
CA GLU A 147 -15.09 -11.04 -2.29
C GLU A 147 -15.47 -10.77 -0.83
N LEU A 148 -15.67 -9.50 -0.47
CA LEU A 148 -16.13 -9.07 0.85
C LEU A 148 -17.67 -9.20 1.04
N GLY A 149 -18.40 -9.62 0.00
CA GLY A 149 -19.87 -9.75 0.07
C GLY A 149 -20.60 -8.42 0.27
N ILE A 150 -19.94 -7.28 -0.05
CA ILE A 150 -20.53 -5.95 0.10
C ILE A 150 -21.69 -5.78 -0.90
N ILE A 151 -21.53 -6.30 -2.11
CA ILE A 151 -22.56 -6.31 -3.15
C ILE A 151 -23.03 -7.76 -3.34
N LYS A 152 -24.24 -8.05 -2.92
CA LYS A 152 -24.87 -9.39 -3.03
C LYS A 152 -25.69 -9.54 -4.31
N ASN A 153 -26.14 -8.43 -4.92
CA ASN A 153 -26.95 -8.45 -6.12
C ASN A 153 -26.11 -8.84 -7.35
N LYS A 154 -26.41 -10.01 -7.93
CA LYS A 154 -25.70 -10.57 -9.08
C LYS A 154 -25.77 -9.69 -10.33
N GLN A 155 -26.92 -9.03 -10.57
CA GLN A 155 -27.12 -8.16 -11.73
C GLN A 155 -26.27 -6.89 -11.63
N LEU A 156 -26.21 -6.30 -10.41
CA LEU A 156 -25.34 -5.15 -10.14
C LEU A 156 -23.86 -5.52 -10.30
N LEU A 157 -23.42 -6.66 -9.77
CA LEU A 157 -22.07 -7.15 -9.95
C LEU A 157 -21.72 -7.40 -11.42
N TRP A 158 -22.64 -7.97 -12.19
CA TRP A 158 -22.47 -8.16 -13.62
C TRP A 158 -22.31 -6.82 -14.33
N GLY A 159 -23.17 -5.84 -14.04
CA GLY A 159 -23.09 -4.50 -14.59
C GLY A 159 -21.76 -3.80 -14.29
N LEU A 160 -21.29 -3.86 -13.01
CA LEU A 160 -20.01 -3.28 -12.60
C LEU A 160 -18.83 -3.97 -13.28
N THR A 161 -18.84 -5.29 -13.38
CA THR A 161 -17.78 -6.05 -14.07
C THR A 161 -17.76 -5.73 -15.56
N THR A 162 -18.93 -5.58 -16.21
CA THR A 162 -19.04 -5.19 -17.62
C THR A 162 -18.49 -3.77 -17.83
N ALA A 163 -18.82 -2.84 -16.93
CA ALA A 163 -18.32 -1.46 -16.96
C ALA A 163 -16.80 -1.40 -16.78
N GLU A 164 -16.25 -2.19 -15.83
CA GLU A 164 -14.81 -2.29 -15.62
C GLU A 164 -14.10 -2.90 -16.85
N ASN A 165 -14.63 -3.97 -17.42
CA ASN A 165 -14.08 -4.59 -18.64
C ASN A 165 -14.14 -3.63 -19.85
N PHE A 166 -15.17 -2.80 -19.94
CA PHE A 166 -15.24 -1.77 -20.96
C PHE A 166 -14.10 -0.75 -20.82
N ILE A 167 -13.79 -0.31 -19.59
CA ILE A 167 -12.64 0.58 -19.32
C ILE A 167 -11.33 -0.12 -19.71
N PHE A 168 -11.14 -1.39 -19.32
CA PHE A 168 -9.95 -2.16 -19.68
C PHE A 168 -9.77 -2.25 -21.21
N ASN A 169 -10.82 -2.53 -21.94
CA ASN A 169 -10.79 -2.64 -23.39
C ASN A 169 -10.43 -1.30 -24.06
N LYS A 170 -10.97 -0.20 -23.53
CA LYS A 170 -10.76 1.15 -24.09
C LYS A 170 -9.45 1.81 -23.63
N SER A 171 -8.79 1.34 -22.59
CA SER A 171 -7.47 1.86 -22.19
C SER A 171 -6.39 1.36 -23.15
N ASP A 172 -5.34 2.13 -23.38
CA ASP A 172 -4.20 1.71 -24.18
C ASP A 172 -3.22 0.89 -23.33
N VAL A 173 -3.05 1.30 -22.08
CA VAL A 173 -2.20 0.63 -21.09
C VAL A 173 -2.98 0.45 -19.80
N ILE A 174 -2.84 -0.70 -19.17
CA ILE A 174 -3.30 -0.94 -17.80
C ILE A 174 -2.06 -1.14 -16.93
N SER A 175 -1.98 -0.43 -15.82
CA SER A 175 -0.90 -0.64 -14.85
C SER A 175 -1.44 -1.07 -13.51
N THR A 176 -0.71 -1.93 -12.80
CA THR A 176 -1.13 -2.46 -11.51
C THR A 176 0.05 -2.67 -10.58
N ILE A 177 -0.22 -2.65 -9.28
CA ILE A 177 0.81 -2.60 -8.24
C ILE A 177 1.33 -3.98 -7.82
N THR A 178 0.63 -5.08 -8.16
CA THR A 178 1.04 -6.42 -7.74
C THR A 178 0.88 -7.46 -8.84
N PRO A 179 1.72 -8.53 -8.82
CA PRO A 179 1.56 -9.66 -9.73
C PRO A 179 0.20 -10.37 -9.59
N GLY A 180 -0.36 -10.45 -8.37
CA GLY A 180 -1.68 -11.04 -8.13
C GLY A 180 -2.80 -10.26 -8.82
N MET A 181 -2.76 -8.92 -8.76
CA MET A 181 -3.70 -8.09 -9.50
C MET A 181 -3.55 -8.27 -11.01
N LYS A 182 -2.31 -8.36 -11.53
CA LYS A 182 -2.07 -8.66 -12.94
C LYS A 182 -2.72 -9.97 -13.35
N LYS A 183 -2.53 -11.05 -12.56
CA LYS A 183 -3.18 -12.36 -12.83
C LYS A 183 -4.71 -12.24 -12.85
N LYS A 184 -5.31 -11.52 -11.91
CA LYS A 184 -6.77 -11.28 -11.88
C LYS A 184 -7.26 -10.50 -13.10
N ILE A 185 -6.53 -9.48 -13.56
CA ILE A 185 -6.91 -8.71 -14.74
C ILE A 185 -6.79 -9.58 -16.01
N VAL A 186 -5.74 -10.40 -16.13
CA VAL A 186 -5.60 -11.37 -17.24
C VAL A 186 -6.75 -12.37 -17.24
N SER A 187 -7.18 -12.88 -16.07
CA SER A 187 -8.31 -13.80 -15.98
C SER A 187 -9.66 -13.20 -16.40
N LYS A 188 -9.75 -11.87 -16.47
CA LYS A 188 -10.91 -11.14 -17.02
C LYS A 188 -10.83 -10.98 -18.54
N GLY A 189 -9.84 -11.58 -19.21
CA GLY A 189 -9.68 -11.56 -20.67
C GLY A 189 -8.82 -10.41 -21.21
N VAL A 190 -8.15 -9.66 -20.35
CA VAL A 190 -7.22 -8.59 -20.78
C VAL A 190 -5.88 -9.21 -21.22
N PRO A 191 -5.37 -8.89 -22.44
CA PRO A 191 -4.07 -9.38 -22.88
C PRO A 191 -2.94 -8.98 -21.94
N ALA A 192 -2.07 -9.92 -21.57
CA ALA A 192 -0.95 -9.68 -20.67
C ALA A 192 0.03 -8.60 -21.17
N SER A 193 0.15 -8.44 -22.50
CA SER A 193 0.96 -7.41 -23.16
C SER A 193 0.45 -5.99 -22.94
N LYS A 194 -0.82 -5.82 -22.59
CA LYS A 194 -1.44 -4.53 -22.28
C LYS A 194 -1.24 -4.14 -20.81
N ILE A 195 -0.75 -5.07 -19.97
CA ILE A 195 -0.69 -4.87 -18.52
C ILE A 195 0.77 -4.73 -18.10
N ILE A 196 1.14 -3.55 -17.61
CA ILE A 196 2.45 -3.25 -17.06
C ILE A 196 2.44 -3.32 -15.53
N SER A 197 3.60 -3.60 -14.93
CA SER A 197 3.78 -3.56 -13.49
C SER A 197 4.22 -2.16 -13.08
N PHE A 198 3.51 -1.57 -12.12
CA PHE A 198 3.86 -0.28 -11.53
C PHE A 198 3.64 -0.37 -10.02
N PRO A 199 4.54 -1.03 -9.29
CA PRO A 199 4.40 -1.23 -7.85
C PRO A 199 4.51 0.09 -7.10
N ASN A 200 3.95 0.11 -5.90
CA ASN A 200 4.24 1.17 -4.96
C ASN A 200 5.72 1.11 -4.54
N TRP A 201 6.33 2.26 -4.34
CA TRP A 201 7.74 2.37 -3.97
C TRP A 201 7.94 2.59 -2.47
N THR A 202 9.16 2.42 -2.03
CA THR A 202 9.58 2.70 -0.66
C THR A 202 10.84 3.57 -0.66
N GLU A 203 11.08 4.23 0.47
CA GLU A 203 12.39 4.82 0.72
C GLU A 203 13.38 3.70 1.04
N THR A 204 14.51 3.70 0.36
CA THR A 204 15.59 2.77 0.61
C THR A 204 16.61 3.37 1.58
N LYS A 205 17.19 2.53 2.43
CA LYS A 205 18.26 2.94 3.33
C LYS A 205 19.50 3.22 2.49
N GLN A 206 20.01 4.45 2.53
CA GLN A 206 21.32 4.71 1.96
C GLN A 206 22.37 3.97 2.80
N ALA A 207 23.26 3.25 2.14
CA ALA A 207 24.34 2.52 2.79
C ALA A 207 25.14 3.47 3.70
N GLY A 208 25.20 3.16 5.00
CA GLY A 208 25.90 3.97 6.00
C GLY A 208 25.05 4.94 6.82
N MET A 209 23.77 5.16 6.51
CA MET A 209 22.86 5.98 7.32
C MET A 209 22.08 5.12 8.34
N GLY A 210 22.75 4.39 9.19
CA GLY A 210 22.16 3.95 10.46
C GLY A 210 22.12 5.15 11.39
N ASP A 211 20.95 5.75 11.60
CA ASP A 211 20.80 6.77 12.64
C ASP A 211 21.09 6.09 13.99
N LYS A 212 22.29 6.29 14.51
CA LYS A 212 22.71 5.71 15.81
C LYS A 212 22.00 6.37 17.00
N ASN A 213 21.22 7.40 16.73
CA ASN A 213 20.47 8.10 17.77
C ASN A 213 19.09 7.46 17.97
N HIS A 214 18.99 6.52 18.90
CA HIS A 214 17.74 5.86 19.28
C HIS A 214 16.96 6.60 20.39
N ALA A 215 17.21 7.88 20.62
CA ALA A 215 16.55 8.65 21.68
C ALA A 215 15.02 8.57 21.63
N ALA A 216 14.43 8.76 20.45
CA ALA A 216 12.98 8.66 20.29
C ALA A 216 12.42 7.26 20.59
N VAL A 217 13.21 6.22 20.41
CA VAL A 217 12.84 4.84 20.75
C VAL A 217 12.94 4.62 22.26
N GLN A 218 13.97 5.18 22.91
CA GLN A 218 14.14 5.14 24.36
C GLN A 218 13.02 5.88 25.09
N ASP A 219 12.57 7.04 24.57
CA ASP A 219 11.43 7.81 25.10
C ASP A 219 10.13 7.00 25.12
N LEU A 220 9.98 6.03 24.21
CA LEU A 220 8.86 5.07 24.21
C LEU A 220 9.04 3.96 25.26
N GLY A 221 10.14 3.95 26.00
CA GLY A 221 10.48 2.94 26.99
C GLY A 221 10.67 1.56 26.37
N ILE A 222 11.21 1.49 25.16
CA ILE A 222 11.54 0.23 24.48
C ILE A 222 12.94 -0.21 24.94
N PRO A 223 13.06 -1.38 25.58
CA PRO A 223 14.36 -1.86 26.06
C PRO A 223 15.23 -2.32 24.87
N LEU A 224 16.40 -1.71 24.72
CA LEU A 224 17.34 -2.01 23.62
C LEU A 224 18.16 -3.27 23.84
N ASP A 225 18.17 -3.81 25.05
CA ASP A 225 18.85 -5.06 25.44
C ASP A 225 18.05 -6.32 25.07
N LYS A 226 16.74 -6.15 24.71
CA LYS A 226 15.88 -7.26 24.31
C LYS A 226 15.84 -7.47 22.80
N LYS A 227 15.56 -8.70 22.40
CA LYS A 227 15.24 -9.07 21.01
C LYS A 227 13.82 -8.65 20.69
N ILE A 228 13.66 -7.64 19.83
CA ILE A 228 12.35 -7.03 19.55
C ILE A 228 11.70 -7.73 18.36
N ILE A 229 10.48 -8.23 18.56
CA ILE A 229 9.60 -8.75 17.53
C ILE A 229 8.51 -7.71 17.27
N PHE A 230 8.61 -6.99 16.18
CA PHE A 230 7.84 -5.78 15.94
C PHE A 230 6.69 -5.97 14.95
N TYR A 231 5.50 -5.59 15.36
CA TYR A 231 4.34 -5.43 14.49
C TYR A 231 3.92 -3.96 14.43
N SER A 232 3.69 -3.44 13.22
CA SER A 232 3.10 -2.10 13.04
C SER A 232 1.96 -2.12 12.01
N GLY A 233 0.91 -1.36 12.29
CA GLY A 233 -0.19 -1.12 11.35
C GLY A 233 -1.58 -1.30 11.93
N SER A 234 -2.58 -1.47 11.07
CA SER A 234 -3.97 -1.65 11.48
C SER A 234 -4.15 -2.90 12.35
N VAL A 235 -4.94 -2.76 13.41
CA VAL A 235 -5.29 -3.84 14.35
C VAL A 235 -6.75 -4.20 14.14
N GLY A 236 -6.99 -5.10 13.20
CA GLY A 236 -8.32 -5.56 12.82
C GLY A 236 -8.39 -7.07 12.67
N GLU A 237 -9.59 -7.57 12.39
CA GLU A 237 -9.86 -8.99 12.25
C GLU A 237 -9.05 -9.66 11.14
N LYS A 238 -8.87 -8.96 10.02
CA LYS A 238 -8.14 -9.49 8.84
C LYS A 238 -6.68 -9.83 9.13
N GLN A 239 -6.09 -9.22 10.14
CA GLN A 239 -4.70 -9.48 10.51
C GLN A 239 -4.54 -10.78 11.31
N GLY A 240 -5.54 -11.20 12.09
CA GLY A 240 -5.45 -12.42 12.90
C GLY A 240 -4.35 -12.37 13.97
N LEU A 241 -4.16 -11.19 14.59
CA LEU A 241 -3.08 -10.96 15.55
C LEU A 241 -3.23 -11.75 16.85
N GLU A 242 -4.41 -12.32 17.11
CA GLU A 242 -4.66 -13.13 18.30
C GLU A 242 -3.67 -14.30 18.42
N MET A 243 -3.29 -14.89 17.29
CA MET A 243 -2.28 -15.96 17.21
C MET A 243 -0.95 -15.56 17.84
N MET A 244 -0.55 -14.29 17.74
CA MET A 244 0.72 -13.82 18.28
C MET A 244 0.79 -13.88 19.80
N PHE A 245 -0.35 -13.97 20.50
CA PHE A 245 -0.40 -14.12 21.95
C PHE A 245 -0.14 -15.57 22.38
N ASP A 246 -0.47 -16.56 21.56
CA ASP A 246 -0.08 -17.95 21.76
C ASP A 246 1.45 -18.08 21.57
N VAL A 247 2.00 -17.42 20.57
CA VAL A 247 3.44 -17.32 20.31
C VAL A 247 4.17 -16.62 21.47
N ALA A 248 3.62 -15.48 21.94
CA ALA A 248 4.21 -14.71 23.03
C ALA A 248 4.21 -15.49 24.36
N GLU A 249 3.19 -16.31 24.61
CA GLU A 249 3.11 -17.18 25.79
C GLU A 249 4.19 -18.27 25.77
N LEU A 250 4.40 -18.92 24.63
CA LEU A 250 5.49 -19.87 24.45
C LEU A 250 6.86 -19.21 24.61
N ALA A 251 7.04 -18.04 23.98
CA ALA A 251 8.27 -17.28 24.06
C ALA A 251 8.57 -16.77 25.47
N HIS A 252 7.53 -16.41 26.25
CA HIS A 252 7.72 -16.00 27.65
C HIS A 252 8.39 -17.08 28.51
N LYS A 253 8.10 -18.35 28.22
CA LYS A 253 8.69 -19.50 28.95
C LYS A 253 10.09 -19.86 28.43
N ASN A 254 10.32 -19.80 27.14
CA ASN A 254 11.48 -20.39 26.49
C ASN A 254 12.52 -19.37 25.99
N LEU A 255 12.10 -18.12 25.78
CA LEU A 255 12.89 -17.03 25.19
C LEU A 255 12.79 -15.76 26.07
N PRO A 256 13.37 -15.73 27.27
CA PRO A 256 13.13 -14.65 28.25
C PRO A 256 13.59 -13.26 27.77
N ASN A 257 14.51 -13.22 26.80
CA ASN A 257 15.02 -11.96 26.24
C ASN A 257 14.24 -11.45 25.02
N VAL A 258 13.01 -11.93 24.79
CA VAL A 258 12.17 -11.48 23.66
C VAL A 258 11.08 -10.52 24.13
N LEU A 259 10.88 -9.43 23.38
CA LEU A 259 9.78 -8.49 23.54
C LEU A 259 8.96 -8.43 22.27
N PHE A 260 7.65 -8.69 22.37
CA PHE A 260 6.68 -8.45 21.32
C PHE A 260 6.16 -7.01 21.41
N LEU A 261 6.48 -6.20 20.42
CA LEU A 261 6.12 -4.79 20.35
C LEU A 261 5.05 -4.57 19.29
N PHE A 262 3.88 -4.08 19.70
CA PHE A 262 2.76 -3.76 18.80
C PHE A 262 2.58 -2.25 18.72
N SER A 263 2.70 -1.69 17.51
CA SER A 263 2.43 -0.28 17.20
C SER A 263 1.27 -0.19 16.22
N GLY A 264 0.15 0.35 16.66
CA GLY A 264 -1.01 0.47 15.80
C GLY A 264 -2.31 0.72 16.54
N ASP A 265 -3.36 0.93 15.75
CA ASP A 265 -4.70 1.11 16.25
C ASP A 265 -5.73 0.43 15.36
N GLY A 266 -6.90 0.18 15.92
CA GLY A 266 -8.01 -0.44 15.22
C GLY A 266 -9.05 -1.06 16.14
N PRO A 267 -10.15 -1.58 15.59
CA PRO A 267 -11.28 -2.09 16.38
C PRO A 267 -10.91 -3.26 17.31
N TYR A 268 -9.81 -3.96 17.03
CA TYR A 268 -9.35 -5.11 17.86
C TYR A 268 -8.31 -4.74 18.90
N THR A 269 -7.83 -3.49 18.97
CA THR A 269 -6.75 -3.09 19.89
C THR A 269 -7.09 -3.37 21.35
N ASN A 270 -8.32 -3.02 21.78
CA ASN A 270 -8.74 -3.26 23.18
C ASN A 270 -8.84 -4.74 23.50
N LYS A 271 -9.36 -5.56 22.58
CA LYS A 271 -9.43 -7.02 22.71
C LYS A 271 -8.05 -7.64 22.91
N LEU A 272 -7.05 -7.19 22.11
CA LEU A 272 -5.69 -7.71 22.23
C LEU A 272 -5.01 -7.27 23.53
N LYS A 273 -5.22 -6.04 23.99
CA LYS A 273 -4.72 -5.57 25.29
C LYS A 273 -5.32 -6.36 26.45
N GLU A 274 -6.63 -6.67 26.39
CA GLU A 274 -7.28 -7.51 27.38
C GLU A 274 -6.74 -8.94 27.38
N LEU A 275 -6.54 -9.53 26.20
CA LEU A 275 -5.95 -10.86 26.05
C LEU A 275 -4.56 -10.93 26.68
N SER A 276 -3.71 -9.92 26.45
CA SER A 276 -2.39 -9.80 27.08
C SER A 276 -2.45 -9.74 28.59
N ARG A 277 -3.39 -8.97 29.15
CA ARG A 277 -3.59 -8.86 30.61
C ARG A 277 -4.08 -10.15 31.22
N THR A 278 -5.09 -10.79 30.61
CA THR A 278 -5.66 -12.05 31.09
C THR A 278 -4.62 -13.17 31.13
N ARG A 279 -3.75 -13.22 30.12
CA ARG A 279 -2.67 -14.22 30.05
C ARG A 279 -1.41 -13.79 30.83
N LYS A 280 -1.42 -12.61 31.47
CA LYS A 280 -0.31 -12.05 32.26
C LYS A 280 1.02 -12.00 31.49
N LEU A 281 0.99 -11.65 30.21
CA LEU A 281 2.16 -11.63 29.35
C LEU A 281 3.01 -10.38 29.61
N GLN A 282 4.15 -10.55 30.26
CA GLN A 282 5.09 -9.46 30.55
C GLN A 282 6.01 -9.12 29.38
N ASN A 283 6.07 -9.99 28.38
CA ASN A 283 6.87 -9.83 27.17
C ASN A 283 6.07 -9.23 25.98
N VAL A 284 4.95 -8.57 26.27
CA VAL A 284 4.11 -7.89 25.26
C VAL A 284 3.95 -6.41 25.62
N LYS A 285 4.27 -5.53 24.68
CA LYS A 285 4.12 -4.07 24.84
C LYS A 285 3.35 -3.48 23.69
N PHE A 286 2.42 -2.55 23.99
CA PHE A 286 1.66 -1.78 23.02
C PHE A 286 2.13 -0.32 23.06
N ILE A 287 2.36 0.25 21.89
CA ILE A 287 2.63 1.68 21.70
C ILE A 287 1.66 2.27 20.66
N PRO A 288 1.37 3.56 20.69
CA PRO A 288 0.61 4.23 19.64
C PRO A 288 1.29 4.09 18.26
N LEU A 289 0.53 4.35 17.19
CA LEU A 289 1.12 4.47 15.85
C LEU A 289 2.15 5.61 15.86
N GLN A 290 3.33 5.35 15.33
CA GLN A 290 4.45 6.26 15.35
C GLN A 290 4.58 7.07 14.07
N PRO A 291 5.13 8.30 14.13
CA PRO A 291 5.59 9.04 12.97
C PRO A 291 6.62 8.25 12.16
N TRP A 292 6.75 8.55 10.88
CA TRP A 292 7.58 7.80 9.94
C TRP A 292 9.05 7.66 10.37
N ASN A 293 9.64 8.75 10.86
CA ASN A 293 11.02 8.76 11.35
C ASN A 293 11.25 7.85 12.56
N VAL A 294 10.31 7.80 13.52
CA VAL A 294 10.37 6.92 14.69
C VAL A 294 10.08 5.47 14.30
N TYR A 295 9.10 5.26 13.41
CA TYR A 295 8.78 3.94 12.88
C TYR A 295 10.00 3.29 12.21
N ARG A 296 10.75 4.04 11.40
CA ARG A 296 11.99 3.55 10.78
C ARG A 296 13.04 3.13 11.82
N GLN A 297 13.27 3.94 12.85
CA GLN A 297 14.19 3.59 13.93
C GLN A 297 13.77 2.29 14.62
N ILE A 298 12.46 2.08 14.87
CA ILE A 298 11.96 0.83 15.46
C ILE A 298 12.20 -0.35 14.54
N ILE A 299 11.96 -0.22 13.23
CA ILE A 299 12.29 -1.26 12.24
C ILE A 299 13.77 -1.63 12.31
N ASP A 300 14.65 -0.64 12.35
CA ASP A 300 16.10 -0.83 12.31
C ASP A 300 16.64 -1.58 13.55
N ILE A 301 16.08 -1.31 14.73
CA ILE A 301 16.48 -1.98 15.98
C ILE A 301 15.79 -3.34 16.18
N SER A 302 14.72 -3.62 15.42
CA SER A 302 13.96 -4.84 15.60
C SER A 302 14.70 -6.06 15.05
N THR A 303 14.71 -7.14 15.83
CA THR A 303 15.30 -8.41 15.42
C THR A 303 14.47 -9.03 14.29
N ILE A 304 13.14 -8.97 14.41
CA ILE A 304 12.18 -9.45 13.41
C ILE A 304 11.06 -8.42 13.27
N ASN A 305 10.67 -8.15 12.05
CA ASN A 305 9.52 -7.33 11.71
C ASN A 305 8.39 -8.21 11.16
N LEU A 306 7.18 -8.05 11.69
CA LEU A 306 6.06 -8.94 11.39
C LEU A 306 5.12 -8.38 10.33
N VAL A 307 4.80 -9.19 9.34
CA VAL A 307 3.72 -8.96 8.39
C VAL A 307 2.69 -10.08 8.56
N ILE A 308 1.66 -9.83 9.36
CA ILE A 308 0.67 -10.83 9.72
C ILE A 308 -0.64 -10.56 8.99
N GLN A 309 -1.18 -11.59 8.37
CA GLN A 309 -2.50 -11.60 7.74
C GLN A 309 -3.09 -13.00 7.80
N ARG A 310 -4.43 -13.07 7.86
CA ARG A 310 -5.17 -14.34 7.82
C ARG A 310 -5.04 -14.98 6.44
N ARG A 311 -5.25 -16.29 6.37
CA ARG A 311 -5.27 -17.07 5.13
C ARG A 311 -6.23 -16.48 4.09
N SER A 312 -7.42 -16.06 4.52
CA SER A 312 -8.43 -15.44 3.65
C SER A 312 -8.03 -14.10 3.01
N ALA A 313 -6.96 -13.45 3.51
CA ALA A 313 -6.50 -12.15 3.03
C ALA A 313 -5.19 -12.23 2.20
N SER A 314 -4.58 -13.40 2.09
CA SER A 314 -3.20 -13.57 1.61
C SER A 314 -2.96 -13.30 0.12
N ASP A 315 -3.99 -13.23 -0.71
CA ASP A 315 -3.83 -12.97 -2.17
C ASP A 315 -4.38 -11.62 -2.65
N LEU A 316 -5.02 -10.85 -1.73
CA LEU A 316 -5.75 -9.66 -2.13
C LEU A 316 -4.85 -8.43 -2.34
N VAL A 317 -3.81 -8.27 -1.52
CA VAL A 317 -2.97 -7.05 -1.54
C VAL A 317 -1.56 -7.37 -1.07
N MET A 318 -0.55 -6.82 -1.76
CA MET A 318 0.81 -6.79 -1.19
C MET A 318 0.83 -5.82 0.00
N PRO A 319 1.22 -6.28 1.20
CA PRO A 319 1.24 -5.42 2.38
C PRO A 319 2.28 -4.29 2.22
N SER A 320 1.81 -3.03 2.25
CA SER A 320 2.71 -1.85 2.09
C SER A 320 3.81 -1.79 3.14
N LYS A 321 3.56 -2.31 4.36
CA LYS A 321 4.58 -2.40 5.41
C LYS A 321 5.76 -3.30 5.02
N LEU A 322 5.53 -4.35 4.21
CA LEU A 322 6.61 -5.19 3.70
C LEU A 322 7.60 -4.37 2.86
N LEU A 323 7.09 -3.49 1.99
CA LEU A 323 7.94 -2.63 1.17
C LEU A 323 8.90 -1.78 2.03
N SER A 324 8.37 -1.21 3.13
CA SER A 324 9.19 -0.42 4.07
C SER A 324 10.27 -1.25 4.75
N MET A 325 9.96 -2.50 5.12
CA MET A 325 10.91 -3.43 5.72
C MET A 325 12.00 -3.83 4.72
N LEU A 326 11.62 -4.14 3.48
CA LEU A 326 12.59 -4.43 2.41
C LEU A 326 13.51 -3.23 2.14
N GLY A 327 12.94 -2.02 2.05
CA GLY A 327 13.69 -0.78 1.85
C GLY A 327 14.67 -0.44 2.99
N SER A 328 14.40 -0.89 4.19
CA SER A 328 15.29 -0.75 5.35
C SER A 328 16.33 -1.88 5.47
N GLY A 329 16.24 -2.93 4.65
CA GLY A 329 17.07 -4.14 4.83
C GLY A 329 16.77 -4.87 6.15
N ALA A 330 15.56 -4.71 6.69
CA ALA A 330 15.14 -5.33 7.92
C ALA A 330 14.65 -6.76 7.68
N LEU A 331 14.92 -7.67 8.62
CA LEU A 331 14.38 -9.03 8.54
C LEU A 331 12.87 -9.00 8.72
N ALA A 332 12.14 -9.40 7.71
CA ALA A 332 10.69 -9.56 7.76
C ALA A 332 10.31 -11.05 7.94
N LEU A 333 9.32 -11.31 8.79
CA LEU A 333 8.64 -12.58 8.91
C LEU A 333 7.18 -12.39 8.49
N VAL A 334 6.78 -13.11 7.44
CA VAL A 334 5.56 -12.84 6.69
C VAL A 334 4.66 -14.06 6.70
N THR A 335 3.40 -13.90 7.14
CA THR A 335 2.41 -14.96 6.94
C THR A 335 1.94 -14.95 5.49
N ALA A 336 2.25 -16.02 4.76
CA ALA A 336 1.86 -16.19 3.36
C ALA A 336 1.48 -17.65 3.09
N GLU A 337 0.31 -17.86 2.51
CA GLU A 337 -0.12 -19.21 2.10
C GLU A 337 0.69 -19.65 0.88
N LYS A 338 1.08 -20.93 0.84
CA LYS A 338 1.77 -21.51 -0.31
C LYS A 338 0.98 -21.28 -1.61
N ASN A 339 1.68 -21.07 -2.70
CA ASN A 339 1.12 -20.82 -4.04
C ASN A 339 0.41 -19.45 -4.18
N THR A 340 0.47 -18.58 -3.18
CA THR A 340 0.03 -17.19 -3.32
C THR A 340 1.10 -16.32 -3.96
N SER A 341 0.67 -15.20 -4.56
CA SER A 341 1.60 -14.24 -5.17
C SER A 341 2.57 -13.65 -4.16
N LEU A 342 2.13 -13.44 -2.91
CA LEU A 342 2.99 -12.95 -1.83
C LEU A 342 4.06 -13.99 -1.45
N HIS A 343 3.65 -15.26 -1.29
CA HIS A 343 4.57 -16.35 -0.97
C HIS A 343 5.64 -16.49 -2.06
N SER A 344 5.25 -16.61 -3.33
CA SER A 344 6.17 -16.66 -4.46
C SER A 344 7.12 -15.47 -4.50
N PHE A 345 6.59 -14.26 -4.32
CA PHE A 345 7.39 -13.03 -4.33
C PHE A 345 8.52 -13.05 -3.31
N ILE A 346 8.24 -13.42 -2.06
CA ILE A 346 9.24 -13.40 -0.99
C ILE A 346 10.21 -14.58 -1.05
N THR A 347 9.74 -15.77 -1.48
CA THR A 347 10.57 -16.99 -1.49
C THR A 347 11.46 -17.11 -2.73
N GLU A 348 10.95 -16.79 -3.92
CA GLU A 348 11.71 -16.84 -5.18
C GLU A 348 12.87 -15.84 -5.17
N ASN A 349 12.72 -14.71 -4.49
CA ASN A 349 13.75 -13.69 -4.37
C ASN A 349 14.51 -13.74 -3.04
N ASN A 350 14.18 -14.65 -2.14
CA ASN A 350 14.74 -14.78 -0.79
C ASN A 350 14.75 -13.44 -0.02
N LEU A 351 13.57 -12.79 0.08
CA LEU A 351 13.43 -11.44 0.64
C LEU A 351 12.96 -11.41 2.10
N ALA A 352 12.33 -12.49 2.57
CA ALA A 352 11.76 -12.59 3.91
C ALA A 352 11.55 -14.06 4.29
N VAL A 353 11.33 -14.30 5.57
CA VAL A 353 10.94 -15.62 6.08
C VAL A 353 9.43 -15.80 5.91
N ALA A 354 9.01 -16.83 5.16
CA ALA A 354 7.60 -17.16 4.99
C ALA A 354 7.12 -18.14 6.06
N VAL A 355 5.95 -17.86 6.65
CA VAL A 355 5.28 -18.74 7.61
C VAL A 355 3.84 -18.96 7.18
N VAL A 356 3.32 -20.16 7.40
CA VAL A 356 1.93 -20.48 7.09
C VAL A 356 1.00 -19.64 7.96
N PRO A 357 -0.03 -18.99 7.39
CA PRO A 357 -0.99 -18.22 8.15
C PRO A 357 -1.74 -19.07 9.18
N GLU A 358 -2.04 -18.48 10.35
CA GLU A 358 -2.84 -19.10 11.41
C GLU A 358 -2.19 -20.35 12.04
N ASP A 359 -0.89 -20.55 11.83
CA ASP A 359 -0.08 -21.59 12.46
C ASP A 359 0.91 -20.96 13.48
N PHE A 360 0.48 -20.91 14.74
CA PHE A 360 1.28 -20.29 15.80
C PHE A 360 2.55 -21.11 16.13
N LYS A 361 2.54 -22.45 15.91
CA LYS A 361 3.72 -23.30 16.18
C LYS A 361 4.82 -23.01 15.16
N SER A 362 4.48 -22.99 13.88
CA SER A 362 5.44 -22.61 12.82
C SER A 362 5.96 -21.19 13.00
N MET A 363 5.09 -20.26 13.44
CA MET A 363 5.47 -18.88 13.76
C MET A 363 6.46 -18.84 14.93
N TYR A 364 6.19 -19.57 16.01
CA TYR A 364 7.09 -19.67 17.16
C TYR A 364 8.45 -20.23 16.76
N LEU A 365 8.47 -21.35 16.03
CA LEU A 365 9.71 -21.98 15.57
C LEU A 365 10.54 -21.06 14.68
N ALA A 366 9.92 -20.30 13.80
CA ALA A 366 10.61 -19.33 12.95
C ALA A 366 11.23 -18.20 13.80
N ILE A 367 10.52 -17.70 14.80
CA ILE A 367 11.05 -16.69 15.75
C ILE A 367 12.20 -17.27 16.57
N GLU A 368 12.03 -18.46 17.14
CA GLU A 368 13.04 -19.15 17.93
C GLU A 368 14.31 -19.38 17.12
N HIS A 369 14.20 -19.85 15.88
CA HIS A 369 15.32 -20.05 14.95
C HIS A 369 16.16 -18.78 14.77
N VAL A 370 15.52 -17.62 14.60
CA VAL A 370 16.21 -16.35 14.44
C VAL A 370 16.79 -15.82 15.76
N VAL A 371 16.00 -15.88 16.84
CA VAL A 371 16.36 -15.28 18.13
C VAL A 371 17.46 -16.09 18.85
N ALA A 372 17.35 -17.42 18.80
CA ALA A 372 18.32 -18.34 19.44
C ALA A 372 19.53 -18.66 18.56
N ALA A 373 19.64 -18.05 17.38
CA ALA A 373 20.71 -18.32 16.42
C ALA A 373 22.11 -18.06 17.02
N LYS A 374 22.78 -19.12 17.49
CA LYS A 374 24.18 -19.12 17.89
C LYS A 374 25.10 -19.58 16.74
N SER A 375 24.56 -20.32 15.77
CA SER A 375 25.29 -20.82 14.61
C SER A 375 25.61 -19.68 13.64
N THR A 376 26.88 -19.62 13.21
CA THR A 376 27.33 -18.69 12.16
C THR A 376 26.54 -18.88 10.85
N THR A 377 26.17 -20.12 10.53
CA THR A 377 25.38 -20.45 9.32
C THR A 377 24.03 -19.74 9.34
N VAL A 378 23.28 -19.83 10.44
CA VAL A 378 21.97 -19.17 10.55
C VAL A 378 22.10 -17.64 10.52
N GLN A 379 23.14 -17.09 11.14
CA GLN A 379 23.40 -15.65 11.09
C GLN A 379 23.71 -15.18 9.66
N LEU A 380 24.47 -15.97 8.89
CA LEU A 380 24.75 -15.68 7.48
C LEU A 380 23.49 -15.78 6.60
N GLU A 381 22.62 -16.74 6.84
CA GLU A 381 21.33 -16.84 6.14
C GLU A 381 20.46 -15.60 6.38
N ILE A 382 20.33 -15.17 7.63
CA ILE A 382 19.56 -13.97 8.00
C ILE A 382 20.14 -12.74 7.32
N GLU A 383 21.46 -12.58 7.34
CA GLU A 383 22.14 -11.44 6.71
C GLU A 383 21.96 -11.47 5.19
N GLN A 384 21.99 -12.65 4.57
CA GLN A 384 21.74 -12.79 3.13
C GLN A 384 20.30 -12.37 2.76
N ILE A 385 19.29 -12.75 3.56
CA ILE A 385 17.90 -12.31 3.35
C ILE A 385 17.81 -10.78 3.44
N ARG A 386 18.44 -10.15 4.43
CA ARG A 386 18.48 -8.69 4.60
C ARG A 386 19.12 -7.98 3.40
N LEU A 387 20.25 -8.49 2.93
CA LEU A 387 20.96 -7.95 1.78
C LEU A 387 20.14 -8.10 0.48
N ASN A 388 19.50 -9.25 0.28
CA ASN A 388 18.63 -9.46 -0.88
C ASN A 388 17.43 -8.51 -0.84
N ALA A 389 16.80 -8.34 0.33
CA ALA A 389 15.69 -7.41 0.53
C ALA A 389 16.07 -5.98 0.17
N LEU A 390 17.21 -5.49 0.68
CA LEU A 390 17.71 -4.14 0.39
C LEU A 390 18.03 -3.96 -1.09
N LYS A 391 18.80 -4.88 -1.70
CA LYS A 391 19.14 -4.84 -3.12
C LYS A 391 17.91 -4.86 -4.01
N TYR A 392 16.92 -5.70 -3.66
CA TYR A 392 15.67 -5.75 -4.40
C TYR A 392 14.92 -4.41 -4.31
N ALA A 393 14.83 -3.84 -3.11
CA ALA A 393 14.19 -2.56 -2.91
C ALA A 393 14.89 -1.41 -3.65
N GLU A 394 16.21 -1.37 -3.63
CA GLU A 394 17.00 -0.36 -4.38
C GLU A 394 16.76 -0.45 -5.89
N ASN A 395 16.80 -1.67 -6.44
CA ASN A 395 16.72 -1.89 -7.88
C ASN A 395 15.30 -1.79 -8.44
N PHE A 396 14.27 -2.19 -7.67
CA PHE A 396 12.92 -2.38 -8.19
C PHE A 396 11.83 -1.62 -7.43
N LEU A 397 12.10 -1.18 -6.18
CA LEU A 397 11.09 -0.53 -5.33
C LEU A 397 11.50 0.87 -4.89
N SER A 398 12.66 1.39 -5.30
CA SER A 398 12.99 2.79 -5.09
C SER A 398 12.11 3.67 -5.97
N LYS A 399 11.78 4.88 -5.50
CA LYS A 399 10.92 5.82 -6.24
C LYS A 399 11.42 6.08 -7.66
N SER A 400 12.73 6.34 -7.80
CA SER A 400 13.33 6.61 -9.10
C SER A 400 13.31 5.39 -10.03
N ALA A 401 13.70 4.22 -9.55
CA ALA A 401 13.70 3.00 -10.37
C ALA A 401 12.28 2.66 -10.84
N THR A 402 11.30 2.68 -9.92
CA THR A 402 9.91 2.34 -10.22
C THR A 402 9.28 3.32 -11.21
N ILE A 403 9.45 4.64 -11.01
CA ILE A 403 8.82 5.64 -11.88
C ILE A 403 9.52 5.70 -13.25
N ASN A 404 10.85 5.59 -13.29
CA ASN A 404 11.57 5.56 -14.57
C ASN A 404 11.17 4.35 -15.41
N GLN A 405 11.07 3.16 -14.79
CA GLN A 405 10.60 1.96 -15.50
C GLN A 405 9.17 2.15 -16.02
N PHE A 406 8.27 2.71 -15.21
CA PHE A 406 6.91 3.03 -15.65
C PHE A 406 6.88 3.95 -16.87
N VAL A 407 7.70 5.02 -16.88
CA VAL A 407 7.80 5.95 -18.02
C VAL A 407 8.27 5.23 -19.29
N VAL A 408 9.25 4.35 -19.18
CA VAL A 408 9.74 3.53 -20.30
C VAL A 408 8.62 2.60 -20.81
N ASP A 409 7.97 1.88 -19.91
CA ASP A 409 6.93 0.89 -20.25
C ASP A 409 5.75 1.52 -20.97
N ILE A 410 5.25 2.70 -20.52
CA ILE A 410 4.11 3.38 -21.18
C ILE A 410 4.46 3.93 -22.57
N GLN A 411 5.75 4.16 -22.84
CA GLN A 411 6.21 4.59 -24.17
C GLN A 411 6.31 3.40 -25.14
N LEU A 412 6.64 2.21 -24.62
CA LEU A 412 6.82 1.00 -25.42
C LEU A 412 5.49 0.32 -25.80
N VAL A 413 4.51 0.31 -24.88
CA VAL A 413 3.19 -0.28 -25.14
C VAL A 413 2.43 0.61 -26.12
N GLY A 414 2.15 0.05 -27.32
CA GLY A 414 1.40 0.74 -28.38
C GLY A 414 2.25 1.38 -29.50
N ARG A 415 3.51 0.93 -29.60
CA ARG A 415 4.28 1.03 -30.88
C ARG A 415 3.94 -0.10 -31.81
#